data_c48079111bcafc188cbbcf803b32df05
#
_entry.id   c48079111bcafc188cbbcf803b32df05
#
_cell.length_a   1.000
_cell.length_b   1.000
_cell.length_c   1.000
_cell.angle_alpha   90.00
_cell.angle_beta   90.00
_cell.angle_gamma   90.00
#
_symmetry.space_group_name_H-M   'P 1'
#
loop_
_entity.id
_entity.type
_entity.pdbx_description
1 polymer ?
#
loop_
_entity_poly.entity_id
_entity_poly.type
_entity_poly.pdbx_seq_one_letter_code
_entity_poly.pdbx_strand_id
1 'polypeptide(L)'
;MFLPWLYLFVAGFLEVCWAVGLKYTDGFSKWMPSLFTGTALLISMLLLAKAAQSLPIGTAYAVWVGIGALGTAIMGILLFQEPISLFRLIFLILLFLSIFGLKYTA
;
A
#
# COMPACT_ATOMS: atom_id res chain seq x y z
N MET A 1 20.84 -2.17 -6.02
CA MET A 1 19.60 -2.80 -5.54
C MET A 1 18.77 -1.92 -4.62
N PHE A 2 19.35 -0.81 -4.13
CA PHE A 2 18.61 0.10 -3.26
C PHE A 2 17.47 0.83 -3.97
N LEU A 3 17.70 1.30 -5.20
CA LEU A 3 16.73 2.13 -5.90
C LEU A 3 15.40 1.43 -6.22
N PRO A 4 15.39 0.16 -6.70
CA PRO A 4 14.11 -0.53 -6.91
C PRO A 4 13.29 -0.68 -5.64
N TRP A 5 13.94 -0.93 -4.50
CA TRP A 5 13.26 -1.05 -3.22
C TRP A 5 12.71 0.30 -2.77
N LEU A 6 13.42 1.39 -3.03
CA LEU A 6 12.93 2.73 -2.74
C LEU A 6 11.66 3.03 -3.55
N TYR A 7 11.67 2.72 -4.85
CA TYR A 7 10.46 2.88 -5.67
C TYR A 7 9.30 2.07 -5.10
N LEU A 8 9.59 0.86 -4.64
CA LEU A 8 8.56 -0.04 -4.14
C LEU A 8 7.94 0.49 -2.84
N PHE A 9 8.77 0.99 -1.90
CA PHE A 9 8.26 1.54 -0.66
C PHE A 9 7.47 2.82 -0.88
N VAL A 10 7.92 3.69 -1.77
CA VAL A 10 7.17 4.91 -2.12
C VAL A 10 5.85 4.55 -2.80
N ALA A 11 5.87 3.56 -3.69
CA ALA A 11 4.65 3.08 -4.34
C ALA A 11 3.66 2.53 -3.32
N GLY A 12 4.14 1.78 -2.32
CA GLY A 12 3.31 1.25 -1.24
C GLY A 12 2.71 2.36 -0.37
N PHE A 13 3.50 3.39 -0.08
CA PHE A 13 3.00 4.56 0.64
C PHE A 13 1.88 5.26 -0.14
N LEU A 14 2.08 5.45 -1.44
CA LEU A 14 1.06 6.04 -2.31
C LEU A 14 -0.18 5.15 -2.40
N GLU A 15 0.01 3.84 -2.31
CA GLU A 15 -1.14 2.93 -2.26
C GLU A 15 -1.99 3.19 -1.02
N VAL A 16 -1.37 3.44 0.13
CA VAL A 16 -2.11 3.83 1.33
C VAL A 16 -2.90 5.11 1.06
N CYS A 17 -2.26 6.08 0.40
CA CYS A 17 -2.91 7.35 0.09
C CYS A 17 -4.15 7.16 -0.78
N TRP A 18 -4.04 6.41 -1.89
CA TRP A 18 -5.21 6.26 -2.76
C TRP A 18 -6.24 5.30 -2.17
N ALA A 19 -5.82 4.29 -1.39
CA ALA A 19 -6.76 3.39 -0.73
C ALA A 19 -7.60 4.13 0.32
N VAL A 20 -6.96 4.97 1.13
CA VAL A 20 -7.69 5.84 2.08
C VAL A 20 -8.55 6.84 1.32
N GLY A 21 -8.02 7.39 0.25
CA GLY A 21 -8.74 8.35 -0.59
C GLY A 21 -10.03 7.79 -1.17
N LEU A 22 -10.11 6.48 -1.40
CA LEU A 22 -11.33 5.85 -1.91
C LEU A 22 -12.54 6.16 -1.03
N LYS A 23 -12.34 6.19 0.28
CA LYS A 23 -13.42 6.48 1.23
C LYS A 23 -13.94 7.91 1.05
N TYR A 24 -13.04 8.85 0.75
CA TYR A 24 -13.39 10.25 0.58
C TYR A 24 -14.01 10.57 -0.78
N THR A 25 -13.84 9.68 -1.77
CA THR A 25 -14.42 9.89 -3.09
C THR A 25 -15.92 9.63 -3.13
N ASP A 26 -16.44 8.96 -2.13
CA ASP A 26 -17.86 8.56 -2.05
C ASP A 26 -18.30 7.89 -3.36
N GLY A 27 -17.62 6.82 -3.72
CA GLY A 27 -17.91 6.07 -4.95
C GLY A 27 -17.49 6.83 -6.21
N PHE A 28 -16.47 7.70 -6.10
CA PHE A 28 -15.99 8.56 -7.19
C PHE A 28 -17.01 9.61 -7.62
N SER A 29 -17.96 9.94 -6.74
CA SER A 29 -18.95 10.99 -7.02
C SER A 29 -18.41 12.39 -6.73
N LYS A 30 -17.38 12.52 -5.90
CA LYS A 30 -16.76 13.81 -5.56
C LYS A 30 -15.50 13.99 -6.37
N TRP A 31 -15.45 15.07 -7.18
CA TRP A 31 -14.40 15.21 -8.18
C TRP A 31 -13.02 15.51 -7.59
N MET A 32 -12.93 16.32 -6.52
CA MET A 32 -11.62 16.64 -5.94
C MET A 32 -10.96 15.45 -5.25
N PRO A 33 -11.64 14.72 -4.35
CA PRO A 33 -11.06 13.49 -3.82
C PRO A 33 -10.78 12.45 -4.89
N SER A 34 -11.62 12.36 -5.92
CA SER A 34 -11.42 11.41 -7.02
C SER A 34 -10.18 11.75 -7.83
N LEU A 35 -9.92 13.03 -8.06
CA LEU A 35 -8.72 13.47 -8.78
C LEU A 35 -7.46 13.15 -7.97
N PHE A 36 -7.46 13.44 -6.68
CA PHE A 36 -6.34 13.09 -5.80
C PHE A 36 -6.08 11.59 -5.78
N THR A 37 -7.13 10.82 -5.58
CA THR A 37 -7.04 9.35 -5.48
C THR A 37 -6.55 8.76 -6.80
N GLY A 38 -7.09 9.22 -7.93
CA GLY A 38 -6.68 8.74 -9.24
C GLY A 38 -5.23 9.06 -9.55
N THR A 39 -4.77 10.26 -9.19
CA THR A 39 -3.38 10.67 -9.38
C THR A 39 -2.44 9.81 -8.53
N ALA A 40 -2.78 9.61 -7.25
CA ALA A 40 -1.98 8.78 -6.36
C ALA A 40 -1.91 7.34 -6.88
N LEU A 41 -3.03 6.79 -7.35
CA LEU A 41 -3.08 5.47 -7.94
C LEU A 41 -2.15 5.35 -9.15
N LEU A 42 -2.23 6.31 -10.06
CA LEU A 42 -1.41 6.30 -11.27
C LEU A 42 0.09 6.33 -10.94
N ILE A 43 0.50 7.24 -10.07
CA ILE A 43 1.90 7.35 -9.67
C ILE A 43 2.36 6.09 -8.95
N SER A 44 1.52 5.54 -8.06
CA SER A 44 1.82 4.30 -7.35
C SER A 44 2.07 3.14 -8.32
N MET A 45 1.22 3.00 -9.33
CA MET A 45 1.35 1.95 -10.34
C MET A 45 2.61 2.14 -11.19
N LEU A 46 2.94 3.37 -11.56
CA LEU A 46 4.14 3.64 -12.33
C LEU A 46 5.41 3.30 -11.56
N LEU A 47 5.44 3.61 -10.26
CA LEU A 47 6.58 3.28 -9.41
C LEU A 47 6.69 1.78 -9.19
N LEU A 48 5.57 1.08 -9.06
CA LEU A 48 5.56 -0.37 -8.98
C LEU A 48 6.13 -0.99 -10.26
N ALA A 49 5.71 -0.49 -11.41
CA ALA A 49 6.22 -0.95 -12.71
C ALA A 49 7.73 -0.74 -12.82
N LYS A 50 8.20 0.39 -12.31
CA LYS A 50 9.63 0.70 -12.31
C LYS A 50 10.41 -0.29 -11.45
N ALA A 51 9.90 -0.59 -10.26
CA ALA A 51 10.51 -1.57 -9.36
C ALA A 51 10.51 -2.96 -9.98
N ALA A 52 9.45 -3.31 -10.68
CA ALA A 52 9.30 -4.63 -11.29
C ALA A 52 10.27 -4.88 -12.45
N GLN A 53 10.91 -3.81 -12.96
CA GLN A 53 11.95 -3.99 -13.98
C GLN A 53 13.21 -4.66 -13.41
N SER A 54 13.45 -4.50 -12.12
CA SER A 54 14.67 -5.01 -11.46
C SER A 54 14.40 -6.09 -10.44
N LEU A 55 13.14 -6.24 -9.99
CA LEU A 55 12.75 -7.21 -8.97
C LEU A 55 11.80 -8.23 -9.57
N PRO A 56 11.78 -9.47 -9.04
CA PRO A 56 10.76 -10.44 -9.46
C PRO A 56 9.37 -9.86 -9.23
N ILE A 57 8.49 -10.02 -10.21
CA ILE A 57 7.15 -9.41 -10.15
C ILE A 57 6.34 -9.92 -8.95
N GLY A 58 6.47 -11.21 -8.61
CA GLY A 58 5.77 -11.76 -7.47
C GLY A 58 6.19 -11.09 -6.16
N THR A 59 7.48 -10.87 -5.98
CA THR A 59 8.02 -10.18 -4.82
C THR A 59 7.59 -8.72 -4.80
N ALA A 60 7.76 -8.02 -5.92
CA ALA A 60 7.41 -6.60 -6.01
C ALA A 60 5.93 -6.38 -5.70
N TYR A 61 5.07 -7.16 -6.34
CA TYR A 61 3.63 -7.03 -6.15
C TYR A 61 3.21 -7.38 -4.71
N ALA A 62 3.75 -8.46 -4.16
CA ALA A 62 3.40 -8.89 -2.81
C ALA A 62 3.81 -7.86 -1.76
N VAL A 63 5.00 -7.27 -1.90
CA VAL A 63 5.46 -6.23 -0.98
C VAL A 63 4.63 -4.96 -1.13
N TRP A 64 4.33 -4.56 -2.37
CA TRP A 64 3.49 -3.40 -2.64
C TRP A 64 2.10 -3.56 -2.00
N VAL A 65 1.44 -4.69 -2.26
CA VAL A 65 0.13 -4.98 -1.67
C VAL A 65 0.23 -5.06 -0.14
N GLY A 66 1.29 -5.69 0.38
CA GLY A 66 1.48 -5.82 1.82
C GLY A 66 1.64 -4.49 2.53
N ILE A 67 2.46 -3.60 1.99
CA ILE A 67 2.65 -2.26 2.56
C ILE A 67 1.35 -1.47 2.50
N GLY A 68 0.68 -1.51 1.36
CA GLY A 68 -0.58 -0.79 1.18
C GLY A 68 -1.67 -1.32 2.11
N ALA A 69 -1.79 -2.64 2.22
CA ALA A 69 -2.80 -3.25 3.10
C ALA A 69 -2.53 -2.93 4.57
N LEU A 70 -1.27 -3.05 5.00
CA LEU A 70 -0.89 -2.75 6.37
C LEU A 70 -1.15 -1.29 6.72
N GLY A 71 -0.66 -0.39 5.88
CA GLY A 71 -0.83 1.05 6.10
C GLY A 71 -2.29 1.46 6.07
N THR A 72 -3.06 0.93 5.13
CA THR A 72 -4.49 1.25 5.01
C THR A 72 -5.27 0.72 6.21
N ALA A 73 -4.92 -0.47 6.72
CA ALA A 73 -5.56 -1.00 7.92
C ALA A 73 -5.29 -0.12 9.13
N ILE A 74 -4.06 0.36 9.28
CA ILE A 74 -3.70 1.28 10.37
C ILE A 74 -4.46 2.60 10.22
N MET A 75 -4.49 3.17 9.02
CA MET A 75 -5.20 4.43 8.78
C MET A 75 -6.70 4.27 8.95
N GLY A 76 -7.26 3.10 8.61
CA GLY A 76 -8.66 2.80 8.86
C GLY A 76 -9.01 2.89 10.33
N ILE A 77 -8.13 2.37 11.19
CA ILE A 77 -8.32 2.45 12.64
C ILE A 77 -8.23 3.90 13.11
N LEU A 78 -7.24 4.66 12.62
CA LEU A 78 -7.00 6.02 13.09
C LEU A 78 -8.00 7.03 12.54
N LEU A 79 -8.37 6.93 11.26
CA LEU A 79 -9.20 7.93 10.59
C LEU A 79 -10.69 7.58 10.60
N PHE A 80 -11.02 6.31 10.48
CA PHE A 80 -12.40 5.86 10.34
C PHE A 80 -12.90 5.09 11.55
N GLN A 81 -12.08 5.02 12.60
CA GLN A 81 -12.44 4.42 13.88
C GLN A 81 -12.88 2.97 13.74
N GLU A 82 -12.23 2.25 12.85
CA GLU A 82 -12.47 0.84 12.68
C GLU A 82 -12.06 0.07 13.95
N PRO A 83 -12.77 -1.00 14.29
CA PRO A 83 -12.48 -1.70 15.54
C PRO A 83 -11.11 -2.38 15.53
N ILE A 84 -10.47 -2.37 16.70
CA ILE A 84 -9.22 -3.09 16.93
C ILE A 84 -9.57 -4.35 17.71
N SER A 85 -9.12 -5.52 17.22
CA SER A 85 -9.24 -6.77 17.96
C SER A 85 -7.85 -7.38 18.09
N LEU A 86 -7.69 -8.29 19.06
CA LEU A 86 -6.43 -8.98 19.24
C LEU A 86 -6.06 -9.77 17.97
N PHE A 87 -7.02 -10.45 17.37
CA PHE A 87 -6.74 -11.23 16.18
C PHE A 87 -6.36 -10.35 14.99
N ARG A 88 -7.02 -9.22 14.82
CA ARG A 88 -6.67 -8.26 13.77
C ARG A 88 -5.24 -7.76 13.95
N LEU A 89 -4.86 -7.44 15.18
CA LEU A 89 -3.51 -6.98 15.49
C LEU A 89 -2.47 -8.07 15.20
N ILE A 90 -2.75 -9.31 15.57
CA ILE A 90 -1.85 -10.43 15.30
C ILE A 90 -1.62 -10.59 13.80
N PHE A 91 -2.69 -10.54 12.99
CA PHE A 91 -2.57 -10.73 11.55
C PHE A 91 -1.87 -9.55 10.89
N LEU A 92 -2.03 -8.34 11.40
CA LEU A 92 -1.29 -7.18 10.89
C LEU A 92 0.20 -7.30 11.19
N ILE A 93 0.56 -7.81 12.38
CA ILE A 93 1.96 -8.06 12.72
C ILE A 93 2.55 -9.13 11.81
N LEU A 94 1.80 -10.20 11.54
CA LEU A 94 2.26 -11.25 10.63
C LEU A 94 2.49 -10.69 9.22
N LEU A 95 1.62 -9.82 8.75
CA LEU A 95 1.77 -9.18 7.44
C LEU A 95 3.04 -8.33 7.41
N PHE A 96 3.27 -7.55 8.45
CA PHE A 96 4.48 -6.73 8.57
C PHE A 96 5.74 -7.58 8.51
N LEU A 97 5.78 -8.67 9.29
CA LEU A 97 6.93 -9.59 9.30
C LEU A 97 7.11 -10.26 7.94
N SER A 98 6.02 -10.59 7.26
CA SER A 98 6.07 -11.22 5.95
C SER A 98 6.73 -10.33 4.90
N ILE A 99 6.50 -9.01 4.96
CA ILE A 99 7.13 -8.06 4.04
C ILE A 99 8.65 -8.13 4.16
N PHE A 100 9.16 -8.13 5.39
CA PHE A 100 10.60 -8.24 5.61
C PHE A 100 11.14 -9.59 5.19
N GLY A 101 10.38 -10.67 5.45
CA GLY A 101 10.77 -11.99 5.00
C GLY A 101 10.91 -12.07 3.48
N LEU A 102 9.99 -11.49 2.74
CA LEU A 102 10.06 -11.43 1.29
C LEU A 102 11.26 -10.65 0.81
N LYS A 103 11.58 -9.54 1.48
CA LYS A 103 12.74 -8.74 1.11
C LYS A 103 14.03 -9.51 1.25
N TYR A 104 14.18 -10.28 2.34
CA TYR A 104 15.40 -11.05 2.57
C TYR A 104 15.53 -12.27 1.67
N THR A 105 14.44 -12.81 1.16
CA THR A 105 14.47 -13.99 0.29
C THR A 105 14.45 -13.64 -1.19
N ALA A 106 14.32 -12.38 -1.52
CA ALA A 106 14.23 -11.95 -2.93
C ALA A 106 15.58 -11.95 -3.64
#